data_d386a5e7822c70fe83bed603b69f36aa
#
_entry.id   d386a5e7822c70fe83bed603b69f36aa
#
_cell.length_a   1.000
_cell.length_b   1.000
_cell.length_c   1.000
_cell.angle_alpha   90.00
_cell.angle_beta   90.00
_cell.angle_gamma   90.00
#
_symmetry.space_group_name_H-M   'P 1'
#
loop_
_entity.id
_entity.type
_entity.pdbx_description
1 polymer ?
#
loop_
_entity_poly.entity_id
_entity_poly.type
_entity_poly.pdbx_seq_one_letter_code
_entity_poly.pdbx_strand_id
1 'polypeptide(L)'
;MADLKRFFKKTVSEDRHKQAASVSVPEGLWIKCPKCGEMVYREDVISNAYVCPKCGGYFRISAKRRIKMIADKGSFKEWFTGIDNSNPLDYPDYPQKIEDLREKTHLDEAILIGEATIGGIRTVIGAMDTRFLMASMGYVVGEKITRSFEEATKQGLPVILFCCSGGARMQEGIVSLMQMAKTSAAIKRHSQAGLLYTSVLTDPTTGGVTASFAMLGDIILAEPGSLIGFAGPRVIEQTIGQKLPEGFQRPEFLLEHGFLDGIVERGSMRDVLSLILKLHDTRKCYGEFPQETSARSFDTFGKKKKQKKQKNLTAWDRVQIARSSDRPSAAEYIDAIFDDFMEFHGDRGVRDDNAIIGGIATLDGQPVTVIGIRKGHT
;
A
#
# COMPACT_ATOMS: atom_id res chain seq x y z
N MET A 1 64.31 -47.32 57.53
CA MET A 1 63.29 -47.13 56.42
C MET A 1 62.15 -46.35 56.99
N ALA A 2 62.36 -45.09 57.03
CA ALA A 2 61.38 -44.14 57.60
C ALA A 2 60.89 -43.18 56.48
N ASP A 3 59.66 -43.23 56.30
CA ASP A 3 58.69 -42.13 56.02
C ASP A 3 59.05 -41.06 54.93
N LEU A 4 58.70 -41.39 53.69
CA LEU A 4 58.71 -40.51 52.57
C LEU A 4 57.23 -40.08 52.13
N LYS A 5 56.31 -40.22 53.07
CA LYS A 5 54.89 -39.92 52.79
C LYS A 5 54.39 -38.52 53.25
N ARG A 6 55.30 -37.61 53.59
CA ARG A 6 54.93 -36.35 54.23
C ARG A 6 55.06 -35.12 53.32
N PHE A 7 55.32 -35.22 52.00
CA PHE A 7 55.61 -34.07 51.15
C PHE A 7 54.68 -33.85 49.99
N PHE A 8 53.54 -34.52 49.91
CA PHE A 8 52.52 -34.18 48.90
C PHE A 8 51.23 -33.78 49.59
N LYS A 9 51.21 -32.56 50.22
CA LYS A 9 49.98 -31.83 50.41
C LYS A 9 49.61 -31.23 49.06
N LYS A 10 48.62 -31.85 48.38
CA LYS A 10 47.95 -31.32 47.25
C LYS A 10 47.20 -30.03 47.67
N THR A 11 47.73 -28.86 47.35
CA THR A 11 47.03 -27.62 47.42
C THR A 11 45.94 -27.72 46.37
N VAL A 12 44.69 -27.97 46.78
CA VAL A 12 43.50 -27.78 45.95
C VAL A 12 43.36 -26.28 45.85
N SER A 13 43.78 -25.71 44.70
CA SER A 13 43.38 -24.36 44.33
C SER A 13 41.87 -24.39 44.16
N GLU A 14 41.16 -23.69 45.04
CA GLU A 14 39.81 -23.30 44.79
C GLU A 14 39.79 -22.39 43.53
N ASP A 15 39.60 -23.03 42.38
CA ASP A 15 39.18 -22.31 41.21
C ASP A 15 37.83 -21.68 41.53
N ARG A 16 37.89 -20.41 41.94
CA ARG A 16 36.75 -19.51 41.86
C ARG A 16 36.36 -19.42 40.40
N HIS A 17 35.49 -20.32 39.94
CA HIS A 17 34.69 -20.06 38.77
C HIS A 17 33.94 -18.73 39.07
N LYS A 18 34.51 -17.64 38.58
CA LYS A 18 33.71 -16.44 38.32
C LYS A 18 32.58 -16.92 37.41
N GLN A 19 31.41 -17.14 37.99
CA GLN A 19 30.18 -17.21 37.21
C GLN A 19 30.20 -15.96 36.36
N ALA A 20 30.52 -16.13 35.08
CA ALA A 20 30.22 -15.10 34.08
C ALA A 20 28.74 -14.80 34.27
N ALA A 21 28.44 -13.60 34.71
CA ALA A 21 27.08 -13.14 34.80
C ALA A 21 26.47 -13.43 33.41
N SER A 22 25.55 -14.36 33.35
CA SER A 22 24.81 -14.63 32.14
C SER A 22 24.12 -13.30 31.82
N VAL A 23 24.62 -12.65 30.79
CA VAL A 23 23.94 -11.44 30.23
C VAL A 23 22.57 -11.94 29.81
N SER A 24 21.59 -11.73 30.64
CA SER A 24 20.21 -12.03 30.28
C SER A 24 19.85 -11.08 29.14
N VAL A 25 19.89 -11.60 27.94
CA VAL A 25 19.41 -10.86 26.75
C VAL A 25 17.92 -10.65 26.95
N PRO A 26 17.42 -9.41 27.04
CA PRO A 26 16.00 -9.15 27.22
C PRO A 26 15.18 -9.90 26.17
N GLU A 27 14.12 -10.59 26.58
CA GLU A 27 13.24 -11.28 25.66
C GLU A 27 12.66 -10.30 24.64
N GLY A 28 12.66 -10.69 23.35
CA GLY A 28 12.07 -9.90 22.26
C GLY A 28 13.01 -8.93 21.54
N LEU A 29 14.33 -8.89 21.87
CA LEU A 29 15.30 -8.11 21.10
C LEU A 29 15.56 -8.68 19.70
N TRP A 30 15.44 -10.00 19.56
CA TRP A 30 15.62 -10.70 18.30
C TRP A 30 14.30 -11.29 17.83
N ILE A 31 14.02 -11.16 16.55
CA ILE A 31 12.81 -11.72 15.93
C ILE A 31 13.21 -12.54 14.70
N LYS A 32 12.47 -13.63 14.48
CA LYS A 32 12.69 -14.50 13.31
C LYS A 32 11.94 -13.92 12.11
N CYS A 33 12.66 -13.72 11.00
CA CYS A 33 12.05 -13.27 9.76
C CYS A 33 11.10 -14.35 9.19
N PRO A 34 9.84 -14.03 8.88
CA PRO A 34 8.89 -15.02 8.35
C PRO A 34 9.23 -15.49 6.93
N LYS A 35 10.04 -14.73 6.17
CA LYS A 35 10.40 -15.04 4.78
C LYS A 35 11.69 -15.85 4.69
N CYS A 36 12.80 -15.38 5.26
CA CYS A 36 14.10 -16.07 5.17
C CYS A 36 14.44 -16.95 6.38
N GLY A 37 13.67 -16.89 7.47
CA GLY A 37 13.92 -17.67 8.68
C GLY A 37 15.06 -17.17 9.58
N GLU A 38 15.81 -16.17 9.15
CA GLU A 38 16.94 -15.60 9.88
C GLU A 38 16.51 -14.80 11.10
N MET A 39 17.36 -14.83 12.13
CA MET A 39 17.20 -13.97 13.30
C MET A 39 17.71 -12.57 12.98
N VAL A 40 16.89 -11.56 13.21
CA VAL A 40 17.20 -10.14 12.96
C VAL A 40 16.91 -9.32 14.21
N TYR A 41 17.67 -8.23 14.40
CA TYR A 41 17.46 -7.35 15.54
C TYR A 41 16.15 -6.56 15.35
N ARG A 42 15.36 -6.51 16.40
CA ARG A 42 14.00 -5.91 16.33
C ARG A 42 14.02 -4.43 15.98
N GLU A 43 14.97 -3.67 16.54
CA GLU A 43 15.06 -2.23 16.28
C GLU A 43 15.46 -1.94 14.82
N ASP A 44 16.33 -2.79 14.21
CA ASP A 44 16.68 -2.66 12.80
C ASP A 44 15.46 -2.89 11.90
N VAL A 45 14.60 -3.85 12.27
CA VAL A 45 13.35 -4.11 11.54
C VAL A 45 12.37 -2.93 11.70
N ILE A 46 12.28 -2.35 12.91
CA ILE A 46 11.40 -1.20 13.18
C ILE A 46 11.87 0.04 12.40
N SER A 47 13.18 0.33 12.46
CA SER A 47 13.78 1.48 11.76
C SER A 47 13.69 1.34 10.24
N ASN A 48 13.71 0.10 9.72
CA ASN A 48 13.52 -0.23 8.32
C ASN A 48 12.03 -0.47 7.95
N ALA A 49 11.12 0.28 8.54
CA ALA A 49 9.68 0.22 8.25
C ALA A 49 9.07 -1.20 8.33
N TYR A 50 9.57 -2.05 9.24
CA TYR A 50 9.18 -3.46 9.38
C TYR A 50 9.48 -4.32 8.14
N VAL A 51 10.55 -4.01 7.45
CA VAL A 51 11.12 -4.81 6.37
C VAL A 51 12.40 -5.47 6.86
N CYS A 52 12.59 -6.74 6.55
CA CYS A 52 13.78 -7.49 6.97
C CYS A 52 15.04 -6.90 6.33
N PRO A 53 16.05 -6.50 7.11
CA PRO A 53 17.28 -5.92 6.56
C PRO A 53 18.12 -6.94 5.78
N LYS A 54 17.88 -8.26 5.98
CA LYS A 54 18.63 -9.31 5.29
C LYS A 54 18.05 -9.72 3.95
N CYS A 55 16.72 -9.84 3.85
CA CYS A 55 16.08 -10.40 2.64
C CYS A 55 15.00 -9.50 2.02
N GLY A 56 14.75 -8.31 2.55
CA GLY A 56 13.68 -7.43 2.08
C GLY A 56 12.25 -7.96 2.35
N GLY A 57 12.11 -9.02 3.16
CA GLY A 57 10.81 -9.61 3.50
C GLY A 57 9.99 -8.71 4.42
N TYR A 58 8.71 -8.56 4.13
CA TYR A 58 7.79 -7.71 4.88
C TYR A 58 7.24 -8.45 6.09
N PHE A 59 7.36 -7.85 7.27
CA PHE A 59 6.68 -8.31 8.47
C PHE A 59 5.23 -7.82 8.47
N ARG A 60 4.30 -8.64 8.96
CA ARG A 60 2.93 -8.18 9.23
C ARG A 60 2.95 -7.19 10.38
N ILE A 61 2.24 -6.08 10.22
CA ILE A 61 2.14 -5.03 11.23
C ILE A 61 0.68 -4.80 11.62
N SER A 62 0.49 -4.35 12.84
CA SER A 62 -0.85 -4.05 13.34
C SER A 62 -1.46 -2.82 12.65
N ALA A 63 -2.80 -2.75 12.61
CA ALA A 63 -3.53 -1.61 12.08
C ALA A 63 -3.09 -0.29 12.73
N LYS A 64 -2.95 -0.27 14.04
CA LYS A 64 -2.50 0.92 14.80
C LYS A 64 -1.10 1.40 14.38
N ARG A 65 -0.18 0.45 14.12
CA ARG A 65 1.16 0.78 13.60
C ARG A 65 1.09 1.32 12.18
N ARG A 66 0.29 0.69 11.32
CA ARG A 66 0.09 1.12 9.94
C ARG A 66 -0.37 2.57 9.90
N ILE A 67 -1.43 2.90 10.62
CA ILE A 67 -1.95 4.27 10.70
C ILE A 67 -0.90 5.23 11.24
N LYS A 68 -0.19 4.86 12.33
CA LYS A 68 0.89 5.70 12.90
C LYS A 68 2.03 6.01 11.93
N MET A 69 2.32 5.11 10.99
CA MET A 69 3.37 5.31 9.99
C MET A 69 2.94 6.27 8.87
N ILE A 70 1.64 6.36 8.61
CA ILE A 70 1.08 7.09 7.47
C ILE A 70 0.51 8.44 7.88
N ALA A 71 -0.33 8.47 8.90
CA ALA A 71 -1.00 9.69 9.37
C ALA A 71 -0.04 10.67 10.06
N ASP A 72 -0.37 11.93 10.03
CA ASP A 72 0.33 12.96 10.79
C ASP A 72 0.20 12.69 12.27
N LYS A 73 1.24 13.02 13.03
CA LYS A 73 1.33 12.70 14.46
C LYS A 73 0.13 13.29 15.25
N GLY A 74 -0.65 12.40 15.88
CA GLY A 74 -1.76 12.79 16.73
C GLY A 74 -3.04 13.21 16.00
N SER A 75 -3.09 13.10 14.66
CA SER A 75 -4.26 13.51 13.87
C SER A 75 -5.36 12.46 13.81
N PHE A 76 -5.05 11.18 14.03
CA PHE A 76 -6.02 10.09 13.89
C PHE A 76 -7.09 10.11 14.96
N LYS A 77 -8.35 10.07 14.53
CA LYS A 77 -9.55 9.94 15.36
C LYS A 77 -10.36 8.76 14.85
N GLU A 78 -10.46 7.71 15.67
CA GLU A 78 -11.23 6.52 15.31
C GLU A 78 -12.72 6.83 15.20
N TRP A 79 -13.37 6.20 14.19
CA TRP A 79 -14.81 6.28 13.95
C TRP A 79 -15.49 4.94 14.21
N PHE A 80 -16.77 4.98 14.56
CA PHE A 80 -17.67 3.82 14.63
C PHE A 80 -17.16 2.69 15.54
N THR A 81 -16.72 3.05 16.73
CA THR A 81 -16.40 2.09 17.80
C THR A 81 -17.66 1.53 18.45
N GLY A 82 -17.57 0.35 19.06
CA GLY A 82 -18.63 -0.24 19.85
C GLY A 82 -19.84 -0.74 19.04
N ILE A 83 -19.65 -1.04 17.75
CA ILE A 83 -20.70 -1.73 16.97
C ILE A 83 -20.80 -3.15 17.50
N ASP A 84 -22.01 -3.54 17.88
CA ASP A 84 -22.26 -4.87 18.42
C ASP A 84 -22.09 -5.97 17.38
N ASN A 85 -21.43 -7.05 17.77
CA ASN A 85 -21.21 -8.21 16.92
C ASN A 85 -22.37 -9.17 17.13
N SER A 86 -23.25 -9.26 16.16
CA SER A 86 -24.29 -10.28 16.15
C SER A 86 -23.69 -11.64 15.75
N ASN A 87 -24.08 -12.70 16.43
CA ASN A 87 -23.81 -14.08 16.03
C ASN A 87 -25.00 -14.60 15.21
N PRO A 88 -25.10 -14.27 13.90
CA PRO A 88 -26.34 -14.44 13.14
C PRO A 88 -26.69 -15.91 12.84
N LEU A 89 -25.73 -16.82 13.05
CA LEU A 89 -25.91 -18.26 12.82
C LEU A 89 -25.85 -19.07 14.10
N ASP A 90 -25.89 -18.45 15.27
CA ASP A 90 -25.66 -19.08 16.56
C ASP A 90 -24.43 -20.02 16.55
N TYR A 91 -23.34 -19.55 15.87
CA TYR A 91 -22.13 -20.34 15.72
C TYR A 91 -21.50 -20.59 17.10
N PRO A 92 -21.20 -21.86 17.46
CA PRO A 92 -20.67 -22.20 18.77
C PRO A 92 -19.38 -21.44 19.09
N ASP A 93 -19.24 -21.01 20.33
CA ASP A 93 -18.05 -20.33 20.90
C ASP A 93 -17.61 -19.05 20.15
N TYR A 94 -18.36 -18.59 19.15
CA TYR A 94 -17.99 -17.40 18.37
C TYR A 94 -17.99 -16.10 19.18
N PRO A 95 -19.01 -15.82 20.02
CA PRO A 95 -18.98 -14.61 20.88
C PRO A 95 -17.79 -14.59 21.82
N GLN A 96 -17.50 -15.72 22.49
CA GLN A 96 -16.35 -15.84 23.39
C GLN A 96 -15.03 -15.60 22.65
N LYS A 97 -14.88 -16.17 21.46
CA LYS A 97 -13.69 -15.98 20.61
C LYS A 97 -13.50 -14.53 20.20
N ILE A 98 -14.56 -13.79 19.92
CA ILE A 98 -14.49 -12.35 19.63
C ILE A 98 -13.99 -11.59 20.86
N GLU A 99 -14.51 -11.87 22.05
CA GLU A 99 -14.10 -11.21 23.27
C GLU A 99 -12.63 -11.49 23.62
N ASP A 100 -12.20 -12.73 23.57
CA ASP A 100 -10.80 -13.12 23.75
C ASP A 100 -9.85 -12.38 22.79
N LEU A 101 -10.30 -12.14 21.55
CA LEU A 101 -9.53 -11.40 20.58
C LEU A 101 -9.50 -9.89 20.86
N ARG A 102 -10.59 -9.31 21.34
CA ARG A 102 -10.65 -7.92 21.80
C ARG A 102 -9.65 -7.68 22.93
N GLU A 103 -9.65 -8.55 23.93
CA GLU A 103 -8.70 -8.48 25.04
C GLU A 103 -7.25 -8.62 24.58
N LYS A 104 -6.97 -9.63 23.74
CA LYS A 104 -5.61 -9.93 23.27
C LYS A 104 -5.04 -8.88 22.33
N THR A 105 -5.87 -8.31 21.45
CA THR A 105 -5.41 -7.40 20.39
C THR A 105 -5.58 -5.93 20.76
N HIS A 106 -6.44 -5.64 21.73
CA HIS A 106 -6.91 -4.29 22.07
C HIS A 106 -7.54 -3.59 20.85
N LEU A 107 -8.25 -4.35 20.04
CA LEU A 107 -9.04 -3.90 18.90
C LEU A 107 -10.51 -4.20 19.15
N ASP A 108 -11.36 -3.28 18.75
CA ASP A 108 -12.82 -3.49 18.76
C ASP A 108 -13.24 -4.54 17.70
N GLU A 109 -12.59 -4.50 16.52
CA GLU A 109 -12.82 -5.42 15.42
C GLU A 109 -11.56 -5.46 14.49
N ALA A 110 -11.61 -6.29 13.45
CA ALA A 110 -10.52 -6.55 12.52
C ALA A 110 -10.10 -5.34 11.65
N ILE A 111 -10.75 -4.21 11.80
CA ILE A 111 -10.41 -2.95 11.13
C ILE A 111 -10.40 -1.78 12.11
N LEU A 112 -9.36 -0.95 12.00
CA LEU A 112 -9.28 0.35 12.64
C LEU A 112 -9.46 1.40 11.54
N ILE A 113 -10.48 2.25 11.63
CA ILE A 113 -10.81 3.24 10.61
C ILE A 113 -11.28 4.55 11.25
N GLY A 114 -10.94 5.67 10.63
CA GLY A 114 -11.30 6.99 11.14
C GLY A 114 -10.71 8.13 10.32
N GLU A 115 -10.90 9.34 10.78
CA GLU A 115 -10.33 10.55 10.17
C GLU A 115 -8.89 10.77 10.62
N ALA A 116 -8.07 11.25 9.70
CA ALA A 116 -6.71 11.72 9.97
C ALA A 116 -6.29 12.82 8.99
N THR A 117 -5.09 13.36 9.18
CA THR A 117 -4.39 14.12 8.13
C THR A 117 -3.17 13.36 7.66
N ILE A 118 -2.84 13.51 6.38
CA ILE A 118 -1.61 13.01 5.77
C ILE A 118 -1.01 14.16 4.97
N GLY A 119 0.17 14.61 5.36
CA GLY A 119 0.76 15.82 4.77
C GLY A 119 -0.11 17.07 4.94
N GLY A 120 -0.87 17.17 6.04
CA GLY A 120 -1.81 18.25 6.33
C GLY A 120 -3.18 18.15 5.62
N ILE A 121 -3.39 17.16 4.76
CA ILE A 121 -4.65 16.99 4.03
C ILE A 121 -5.57 16.03 4.79
N ARG A 122 -6.80 16.46 5.08
CA ARG A 122 -7.81 15.62 5.76
C ARG A 122 -8.23 14.46 4.88
N THR A 123 -8.25 13.28 5.45
CA THR A 123 -8.65 12.03 4.78
C THR A 123 -9.27 11.06 5.79
N VAL A 124 -10.03 10.11 5.30
CA VAL A 124 -10.40 8.92 6.07
C VAL A 124 -9.36 7.84 5.80
N ILE A 125 -8.75 7.30 6.85
CA ILE A 125 -7.78 6.22 6.77
C ILE A 125 -8.28 5.01 7.52
N GLY A 126 -8.20 3.82 6.90
CA GLY A 126 -8.50 2.55 7.54
C GLY A 126 -7.38 1.54 7.33
N ALA A 127 -7.17 0.68 8.33
CA ALA A 127 -6.24 -0.43 8.22
C ALA A 127 -6.84 -1.69 8.86
N MET A 128 -6.80 -2.79 8.13
CA MET A 128 -7.21 -4.10 8.62
C MET A 128 -6.07 -4.75 9.42
N ASP A 129 -6.40 -5.65 10.34
CA ASP A 129 -5.44 -6.29 11.26
C ASP A 129 -5.63 -7.81 11.31
N THR A 130 -4.67 -8.53 10.74
CA THR A 130 -4.71 -10.01 10.67
C THR A 130 -4.67 -10.72 12.02
N ARG A 131 -4.34 -10.02 13.10
CA ARG A 131 -4.37 -10.59 14.46
C ARG A 131 -5.79 -10.87 14.93
N PHE A 132 -6.78 -10.19 14.35
CA PHE A 132 -8.20 -10.39 14.64
C PHE A 132 -8.83 -11.26 13.54
N LEU A 133 -9.01 -12.56 13.78
CA LEU A 133 -9.57 -13.55 12.86
C LEU A 133 -9.02 -13.46 11.42
N MET A 134 -7.70 -13.32 11.26
CA MET A 134 -7.05 -13.11 9.95
C MET A 134 -7.67 -11.95 9.15
N ALA A 135 -8.14 -10.92 9.84
CA ALA A 135 -8.83 -9.77 9.29
C ALA A 135 -10.02 -10.14 8.38
N SER A 136 -10.70 -11.24 8.68
CA SER A 136 -11.87 -11.65 7.91
C SER A 136 -13.01 -10.64 8.03
N MET A 137 -13.67 -10.36 6.90
CA MET A 137 -14.80 -9.45 6.84
C MET A 137 -16.08 -10.12 7.35
N GLY A 138 -16.54 -9.69 8.53
CA GLY A 138 -17.87 -9.97 9.07
C GLY A 138 -18.76 -8.73 9.00
N TYR A 139 -19.93 -8.79 9.64
CA TYR A 139 -20.91 -7.72 9.72
C TYR A 139 -20.28 -6.40 10.19
N VAL A 140 -19.56 -6.41 11.33
CA VAL A 140 -19.00 -5.20 11.92
C VAL A 140 -17.93 -4.57 11.02
N VAL A 141 -17.07 -5.37 10.41
CA VAL A 141 -16.07 -4.85 9.44
C VAL A 141 -16.76 -4.17 8.26
N GLY A 142 -17.74 -4.85 7.65
CA GLY A 142 -18.49 -4.29 6.54
C GLY A 142 -19.28 -3.04 6.92
N GLU A 143 -19.84 -3.00 8.14
CA GLU A 143 -20.55 -1.85 8.67
C GLU A 143 -19.63 -0.65 8.90
N LYS A 144 -18.47 -0.85 9.54
CA LYS A 144 -17.45 0.19 9.75
C LYS A 144 -17.00 0.79 8.43
N ILE A 145 -16.69 -0.04 7.43
CA ILE A 145 -16.30 0.42 6.09
C ILE A 145 -17.43 1.22 5.43
N THR A 146 -18.63 0.66 5.39
CA THR A 146 -19.80 1.31 4.77
C THR A 146 -20.07 2.69 5.37
N ARG A 147 -20.20 2.77 6.70
CA ARG A 147 -20.44 4.05 7.41
C ARG A 147 -19.30 5.04 7.20
N SER A 148 -18.06 4.54 7.11
CA SER A 148 -16.90 5.42 6.89
C SER A 148 -16.93 6.03 5.49
N PHE A 149 -17.31 5.28 4.44
CA PHE A 149 -17.52 5.84 3.12
C PHE A 149 -18.70 6.81 3.05
N GLU A 150 -19.80 6.50 3.72
CA GLU A 150 -20.97 7.38 3.79
C GLU A 150 -20.63 8.70 4.50
N GLU A 151 -19.92 8.65 5.62
CA GLU A 151 -19.51 9.84 6.36
C GLU A 151 -18.43 10.63 5.61
N ALA A 152 -17.45 9.95 4.99
CA ALA A 152 -16.46 10.58 4.12
C ALA A 152 -17.13 11.32 2.96
N THR A 153 -18.15 10.71 2.35
CA THR A 153 -18.93 11.33 1.25
C THR A 153 -19.63 12.59 1.70
N LYS A 154 -20.30 12.58 2.87
CA LYS A 154 -20.95 13.76 3.44
C LYS A 154 -19.96 14.90 3.72
N GLN A 155 -18.75 14.56 4.17
CA GLN A 155 -17.73 15.55 4.51
C GLN A 155 -16.83 15.94 3.32
N GLY A 156 -16.99 15.32 2.15
CA GLY A 156 -16.14 15.57 0.97
C GLY A 156 -14.70 15.15 1.18
N LEU A 157 -14.45 14.03 1.91
CA LEU A 157 -13.12 13.56 2.24
C LEU A 157 -12.73 12.37 1.37
N PRO A 158 -11.47 12.29 0.90
CA PRO A 158 -10.94 11.09 0.28
C PRO A 158 -10.81 9.95 1.29
N VAL A 159 -10.81 8.70 0.80
CA VAL A 159 -10.67 7.50 1.62
C VAL A 159 -9.42 6.71 1.21
N ILE A 160 -8.66 6.24 2.19
CA ILE A 160 -7.52 5.34 2.01
C ILE A 160 -7.73 4.10 2.88
N LEU A 161 -7.73 2.90 2.28
CA LEU A 161 -7.84 1.65 3.02
C LEU A 161 -6.62 0.77 2.79
N PHE A 162 -5.97 0.37 3.88
CA PHE A 162 -4.96 -0.69 3.88
C PHE A 162 -5.67 -2.04 4.07
N CYS A 163 -5.74 -2.80 2.99
CA CYS A 163 -6.43 -4.08 2.95
C CYS A 163 -5.48 -5.22 3.28
N CYS A 164 -5.86 -6.04 4.26
CA CYS A 164 -5.27 -7.35 4.47
C CYS A 164 -6.35 -8.27 5.03
N SER A 165 -6.54 -9.46 4.45
CA SER A 165 -7.62 -10.34 4.89
C SER A 165 -7.49 -11.75 4.36
N GLY A 166 -7.94 -12.72 5.16
CA GLY A 166 -8.22 -14.08 4.70
C GLY A 166 -9.55 -14.26 3.94
N GLY A 167 -10.37 -13.19 3.83
CA GLY A 167 -11.63 -13.22 3.08
C GLY A 167 -12.87 -12.96 3.93
N ALA A 168 -14.03 -13.48 3.51
CA ALA A 168 -15.29 -13.39 4.26
C ALA A 168 -15.27 -14.25 5.53
N ARG A 169 -15.90 -13.78 6.59
CA ARG A 169 -15.93 -14.45 7.90
C ARG A 169 -16.91 -15.64 7.89
N MET A 170 -16.37 -16.84 7.96
CA MET A 170 -17.16 -18.07 7.86
C MET A 170 -18.22 -18.21 8.97
N GLN A 171 -17.91 -17.77 10.19
CA GLN A 171 -18.80 -17.85 11.35
C GLN A 171 -20.09 -17.05 11.18
N GLU A 172 -20.09 -16.06 10.31
CA GLU A 172 -21.27 -15.22 10.02
C GLU A 172 -21.97 -15.60 8.70
N GLY A 173 -21.48 -16.64 8.00
CA GLY A 173 -22.10 -17.23 6.82
C GLY A 173 -22.49 -16.20 5.76
N ILE A 174 -23.76 -16.26 5.31
CA ILE A 174 -24.30 -15.37 4.25
C ILE A 174 -24.21 -13.88 4.63
N VAL A 175 -24.30 -13.54 5.91
CA VAL A 175 -24.23 -12.14 6.37
C VAL A 175 -22.87 -11.53 6.04
N SER A 176 -21.79 -12.31 6.15
CA SER A 176 -20.45 -11.87 5.75
C SER A 176 -20.34 -11.65 4.24
N LEU A 177 -21.00 -12.48 3.42
CA LEU A 177 -21.02 -12.29 1.96
C LEU A 177 -21.83 -11.07 1.55
N MET A 178 -22.93 -10.76 2.26
CA MET A 178 -23.72 -9.57 2.00
C MET A 178 -22.93 -8.26 2.25
N GLN A 179 -21.87 -8.30 3.09
CA GLN A 179 -21.02 -7.15 3.30
C GLN A 179 -20.27 -6.75 2.03
N MET A 180 -19.97 -7.69 1.13
CA MET A 180 -19.35 -7.39 -0.17
C MET A 180 -20.22 -6.41 -0.98
N ALA A 181 -21.51 -6.73 -1.15
CA ALA A 181 -22.44 -5.85 -1.87
C ALA A 181 -22.62 -4.50 -1.15
N LYS A 182 -22.73 -4.53 0.18
CA LYS A 182 -22.96 -3.33 0.99
C LYS A 182 -21.79 -2.33 0.89
N THR A 183 -20.57 -2.79 1.06
CA THR A 183 -19.36 -1.95 0.93
C THR A 183 -19.20 -1.43 -0.50
N SER A 184 -19.41 -2.28 -1.51
CA SER A 184 -19.35 -1.87 -2.92
C SER A 184 -20.37 -0.78 -3.27
N ALA A 185 -21.60 -0.86 -2.72
CA ALA A 185 -22.61 0.17 -2.93
C ALA A 185 -22.22 1.51 -2.29
N ALA A 186 -21.61 1.50 -1.11
CA ALA A 186 -21.11 2.73 -0.47
C ALA A 186 -19.96 3.36 -1.26
N ILE A 187 -19.01 2.56 -1.74
CA ILE A 187 -17.90 3.01 -2.59
C ILE A 187 -18.45 3.62 -3.89
N LYS A 188 -19.45 2.98 -4.51
CA LYS A 188 -20.06 3.53 -5.73
C LYS A 188 -20.67 4.92 -5.51
N ARG A 189 -21.35 5.13 -4.38
CA ARG A 189 -21.89 6.47 -4.03
C ARG A 189 -20.78 7.49 -3.81
N HIS A 190 -19.67 7.07 -3.17
CA HIS A 190 -18.50 7.90 -2.95
C HIS A 190 -17.84 8.33 -4.27
N SER A 191 -17.64 7.39 -5.19
CA SER A 191 -17.13 7.65 -6.55
C SER A 191 -18.07 8.56 -7.36
N GLN A 192 -19.40 8.38 -7.27
CA GLN A 192 -20.38 9.26 -7.93
C GLN A 192 -20.35 10.70 -7.40
N ALA A 193 -19.92 10.90 -6.15
CA ALA A 193 -19.67 12.22 -5.59
C ALA A 193 -18.33 12.84 -6.04
N GLY A 194 -17.56 12.17 -6.91
CA GLY A 194 -16.28 12.66 -7.41
C GLY A 194 -15.16 12.61 -6.37
N LEU A 195 -15.26 11.74 -5.38
CA LEU A 195 -14.31 11.64 -4.27
C LEU A 195 -13.38 10.44 -4.45
N LEU A 196 -12.11 10.66 -4.14
CA LEU A 196 -11.04 9.68 -4.32
C LEU A 196 -11.14 8.53 -3.30
N TYR A 197 -11.01 7.30 -3.78
CA TYR A 197 -10.73 6.11 -2.99
C TYR A 197 -9.41 5.47 -3.41
N THR A 198 -8.43 5.41 -2.52
CA THR A 198 -7.17 4.68 -2.71
C THR A 198 -7.17 3.40 -1.88
N SER A 199 -7.03 2.26 -2.55
CA SER A 199 -6.87 0.96 -1.91
C SER A 199 -5.39 0.57 -1.89
N VAL A 200 -4.88 0.14 -0.74
CA VAL A 200 -3.50 -0.35 -0.58
C VAL A 200 -3.54 -1.81 -0.15
N LEU A 201 -3.14 -2.70 -1.05
CA LEU A 201 -3.19 -4.14 -0.85
C LEU A 201 -1.93 -4.61 -0.13
N THR A 202 -2.11 -5.34 0.98
CA THR A 202 -1.00 -5.85 1.80
C THR A 202 -1.16 -7.36 2.06
N ASP A 203 -0.14 -8.01 2.63
CA ASP A 203 -0.10 -9.46 2.80
C ASP A 203 -0.93 -9.98 3.99
N PRO A 204 -1.87 -10.92 3.75
CA PRO A 204 -2.52 -11.32 2.50
C PRO A 204 -3.77 -10.50 2.22
N THR A 205 -4.17 -10.32 0.96
CA THR A 205 -5.50 -9.80 0.60
C THR A 205 -6.19 -10.82 -0.29
N THR A 206 -7.17 -11.55 0.25
CA THR A 206 -7.78 -12.70 -0.44
C THR A 206 -9.30 -12.77 -0.24
N GLY A 207 -9.93 -13.64 -1.01
CA GLY A 207 -11.34 -14.02 -0.90
C GLY A 207 -12.33 -12.89 -1.14
N GLY A 208 -13.37 -12.83 -0.32
CA GLY A 208 -14.44 -11.82 -0.44
C GLY A 208 -13.97 -10.38 -0.27
N VAL A 209 -12.84 -10.14 0.39
CA VAL A 209 -12.25 -8.79 0.51
C VAL A 209 -11.65 -8.35 -0.83
N THR A 210 -10.87 -9.22 -1.49
CA THR A 210 -10.38 -8.93 -2.85
C THR A 210 -11.53 -8.75 -3.83
N ALA A 211 -12.54 -9.62 -3.78
CA ALA A 211 -13.71 -9.57 -4.68
C ALA A 211 -14.70 -8.43 -4.34
N SER A 212 -14.34 -7.51 -3.45
CA SER A 212 -15.16 -6.36 -3.09
C SER A 212 -14.31 -5.09 -2.92
N PHE A 213 -14.37 -4.46 -1.78
CA PHE A 213 -13.80 -3.12 -1.58
C PHE A 213 -12.29 -3.01 -1.89
N ALA A 214 -11.50 -4.08 -1.73
CA ALA A 214 -10.06 -4.01 -1.97
C ALA A 214 -9.69 -3.73 -3.44
N MET A 215 -10.49 -4.22 -4.40
CA MET A 215 -10.26 -4.03 -5.84
C MET A 215 -11.17 -2.96 -6.47
N LEU A 216 -11.81 -2.12 -5.65
CA LEU A 216 -12.70 -1.05 -6.11
C LEU A 216 -12.12 0.36 -5.92
N GLY A 217 -10.82 0.46 -5.62
CA GLY A 217 -10.12 1.75 -5.56
C GLY A 217 -10.07 2.43 -6.93
N ASP A 218 -10.18 3.75 -6.94
CA ASP A 218 -9.83 4.56 -8.11
C ASP A 218 -8.33 4.42 -8.38
N ILE A 219 -7.54 4.33 -7.32
CA ILE A 219 -6.12 4.00 -7.34
C ILE A 219 -5.90 2.76 -6.46
N ILE A 220 -5.28 1.72 -7.02
CA ILE A 220 -4.97 0.47 -6.32
C ILE A 220 -3.46 0.27 -6.26
N LEU A 221 -2.90 0.41 -5.07
CA LEU A 221 -1.49 0.19 -4.80
C LEU A 221 -1.28 -1.13 -4.07
N ALA A 222 -0.08 -1.69 -4.16
CA ALA A 222 0.28 -2.88 -3.40
C ALA A 222 1.66 -2.78 -2.76
N GLU A 223 1.86 -3.43 -1.60
CA GLU A 223 3.21 -3.67 -1.06
C GLU A 223 3.89 -4.81 -1.83
N PRO A 224 5.21 -4.72 -2.12
CA PRO A 224 5.95 -5.75 -2.84
C PRO A 224 5.77 -7.16 -2.26
N GLY A 225 5.63 -8.15 -3.13
CA GLY A 225 5.59 -9.56 -2.77
C GLY A 225 4.41 -10.02 -1.91
N SER A 226 3.39 -9.19 -1.69
CA SER A 226 2.17 -9.55 -0.95
C SER A 226 1.35 -10.61 -1.70
N LEU A 227 0.60 -11.44 -0.98
CA LEU A 227 -0.34 -12.38 -1.58
C LEU A 227 -1.66 -11.67 -1.86
N ILE A 228 -2.04 -11.55 -3.12
CA ILE A 228 -3.27 -10.89 -3.56
C ILE A 228 -4.00 -11.81 -4.53
N GLY A 229 -5.20 -12.23 -4.19
CA GLY A 229 -5.97 -13.13 -5.04
C GLY A 229 -7.32 -13.49 -4.45
N PHE A 230 -8.15 -14.22 -5.19
CA PHE A 230 -9.45 -14.68 -4.69
C PHE A 230 -9.27 -15.94 -3.86
N ALA A 231 -8.92 -17.06 -4.47
CA ALA A 231 -8.63 -18.30 -3.77
C ALA A 231 -7.12 -18.42 -3.47
N GLY A 232 -6.78 -19.07 -2.36
CA GLY A 232 -5.39 -19.33 -2.02
C GLY A 232 -4.71 -20.25 -3.05
N PRO A 233 -3.39 -20.14 -3.29
CA PRO A 233 -2.68 -20.92 -4.29
C PRO A 233 -2.91 -22.43 -4.18
N ARG A 234 -2.85 -22.97 -2.96
CA ARG A 234 -3.10 -24.41 -2.71
C ARG A 234 -4.48 -24.88 -3.15
N VAL A 235 -5.52 -24.04 -2.91
CA VAL A 235 -6.89 -24.37 -3.30
C VAL A 235 -7.02 -24.40 -4.81
N ILE A 236 -6.41 -23.44 -5.51
CA ILE A 236 -6.41 -23.38 -6.97
C ILE A 236 -5.70 -24.61 -7.53
N GLU A 237 -4.47 -24.89 -7.10
CA GLU A 237 -3.69 -26.05 -7.57
C GLU A 237 -4.39 -27.37 -7.36
N GLN A 238 -5.05 -27.56 -6.19
CA GLN A 238 -5.83 -28.75 -5.92
C GLN A 238 -7.08 -28.87 -6.78
N THR A 239 -7.69 -27.72 -7.14
CA THR A 239 -8.92 -27.71 -7.95
C THR A 239 -8.65 -27.97 -9.43
N ILE A 240 -7.61 -27.33 -9.99
CA ILE A 240 -7.25 -27.46 -11.41
C ILE A 240 -6.26 -28.60 -11.69
N GLY A 241 -5.64 -29.19 -10.65
CA GLY A 241 -4.66 -30.26 -10.78
C GLY A 241 -3.35 -29.85 -11.45
N GLN A 242 -3.04 -28.55 -11.47
CA GLN A 242 -1.83 -27.99 -12.10
C GLN A 242 -1.09 -27.07 -11.15
N LYS A 243 0.24 -26.97 -11.31
CA LYS A 243 1.04 -25.98 -10.59
C LYS A 243 0.80 -24.59 -11.17
N LEU A 244 0.68 -23.61 -10.29
CA LEU A 244 0.56 -22.21 -10.70
C LEU A 244 1.87 -21.67 -11.27
N PRO A 245 1.79 -20.74 -12.22
CA PRO A 245 2.97 -20.01 -12.71
C PRO A 245 3.74 -19.35 -11.57
N GLU A 246 5.05 -19.20 -11.74
CA GLU A 246 5.87 -18.44 -10.80
C GLU A 246 5.40 -17.00 -10.74
N GLY A 247 5.33 -16.45 -9.53
CA GLY A 247 4.84 -15.08 -9.32
C GLY A 247 3.32 -14.90 -9.37
N PHE A 248 2.55 -15.94 -9.68
CA PHE A 248 1.09 -15.86 -9.70
C PHE A 248 0.54 -15.34 -8.36
N GLN A 249 -0.45 -14.42 -8.41
CA GLN A 249 -1.03 -13.72 -7.26
C GLN A 249 -0.01 -12.86 -6.48
N ARG A 250 1.05 -12.37 -7.14
CA ARG A 250 1.95 -11.36 -6.58
C ARG A 250 1.70 -10.01 -7.23
N PRO A 251 2.05 -8.90 -6.54
CA PRO A 251 1.84 -7.56 -7.07
C PRO A 251 2.49 -7.35 -8.43
N GLU A 252 3.67 -7.90 -8.62
CA GLU A 252 4.44 -7.81 -9.86
C GLU A 252 3.66 -8.42 -11.04
N PHE A 253 3.07 -9.60 -10.84
CA PHE A 253 2.20 -10.26 -11.82
C PHE A 253 0.91 -9.46 -12.06
N LEU A 254 0.30 -8.94 -10.99
CA LEU A 254 -0.94 -8.18 -11.10
C LEU A 254 -0.75 -6.83 -11.79
N LEU A 255 0.41 -6.20 -11.61
CA LEU A 255 0.79 -4.97 -12.31
C LEU A 255 0.91 -5.22 -13.82
N GLU A 256 1.62 -6.28 -14.24
CA GLU A 256 1.73 -6.67 -15.65
C GLU A 256 0.38 -6.95 -16.31
N HIS A 257 -0.60 -7.39 -15.52
CA HIS A 257 -1.95 -7.71 -15.99
C HIS A 257 -2.96 -6.57 -15.78
N GLY A 258 -2.51 -5.35 -15.48
CA GLY A 258 -3.35 -4.17 -15.40
C GLY A 258 -4.26 -4.09 -14.16
N PHE A 259 -4.08 -4.94 -13.16
CA PHE A 259 -4.91 -4.94 -11.95
C PHE A 259 -4.48 -3.90 -10.92
N LEU A 260 -3.23 -3.44 -10.95
CA LEU A 260 -2.67 -2.47 -10.03
C LEU A 260 -2.20 -1.22 -10.77
N ASP A 261 -2.30 -0.08 -10.10
CA ASP A 261 -1.74 1.18 -10.58
C ASP A 261 -0.27 1.34 -10.22
N GLY A 262 0.18 0.68 -9.15
CA GLY A 262 1.58 0.73 -8.75
C GLY A 262 1.92 -0.19 -7.60
N ILE A 263 3.21 -0.50 -7.50
CA ILE A 263 3.80 -1.21 -6.36
C ILE A 263 4.63 -0.21 -5.58
N VAL A 264 4.34 -0.07 -4.28
CA VAL A 264 4.97 0.94 -3.43
C VAL A 264 5.60 0.30 -2.21
N GLU A 265 6.88 0.55 -2.02
CA GLU A 265 7.58 0.12 -0.82
C GLU A 265 7.02 0.80 0.43
N ARG A 266 6.99 0.06 1.53
CA ARG A 266 6.41 0.53 2.79
C ARG A 266 7.05 1.82 3.31
N GLY A 267 8.35 1.98 3.11
CA GLY A 267 9.09 3.19 3.51
C GLY A 267 8.62 4.45 2.79
N SER A 268 8.29 4.33 1.51
CA SER A 268 7.85 5.45 0.65
C SER A 268 6.33 5.65 0.64
N MET A 269 5.56 4.73 1.24
CA MET A 269 4.10 4.71 1.14
C MET A 269 3.44 6.02 1.62
N ARG A 270 3.95 6.62 2.70
CA ARG A 270 3.42 7.89 3.21
C ARG A 270 3.57 9.02 2.19
N ASP A 271 4.74 9.13 1.58
CA ASP A 271 5.05 10.21 0.64
C ASP A 271 4.22 10.07 -0.62
N VAL A 272 4.09 8.84 -1.14
CA VAL A 272 3.22 8.52 -2.28
C VAL A 272 1.76 8.87 -1.99
N LEU A 273 1.22 8.45 -0.85
CA LEU A 273 -0.16 8.76 -0.47
C LEU A 273 -0.37 10.26 -0.24
N SER A 274 0.60 10.96 0.33
CA SER A 274 0.56 12.42 0.48
C SER A 274 0.52 13.13 -0.87
N LEU A 275 1.33 12.67 -1.83
CA LEU A 275 1.33 13.19 -3.20
C LEU A 275 0.01 12.94 -3.91
N ILE A 276 -0.53 11.72 -3.83
CA ILE A 276 -1.85 11.37 -4.39
C ILE A 276 -2.94 12.31 -3.83
N LEU A 277 -2.96 12.51 -2.52
CA LEU A 277 -3.93 13.42 -1.90
C LEU A 277 -3.75 14.87 -2.35
N LYS A 278 -2.49 15.35 -2.48
CA LYS A 278 -2.17 16.69 -2.99
C LYS A 278 -2.68 16.90 -4.41
N LEU A 279 -2.49 15.91 -5.28
CA LEU A 279 -2.87 15.96 -6.69
C LEU A 279 -4.39 15.83 -6.90
N HIS A 280 -5.12 15.30 -5.91
CA HIS A 280 -6.58 15.20 -5.95
C HIS A 280 -7.30 16.21 -5.03
N ASP A 281 -6.58 17.17 -4.44
CA ASP A 281 -7.20 18.22 -3.61
C ASP A 281 -7.91 19.25 -4.46
N THR A 282 -9.15 18.95 -4.84
CA THR A 282 -9.99 19.79 -5.70
C THR A 282 -10.28 21.18 -5.13
N ARG A 283 -10.08 21.40 -3.82
CA ARG A 283 -10.27 22.72 -3.19
C ARG A 283 -9.29 23.77 -3.72
N LYS A 284 -8.19 23.35 -4.34
CA LYS A 284 -7.18 24.23 -4.93
C LYS A 284 -7.29 24.37 -6.45
N CYS A 285 -8.13 23.57 -7.10
CA CYS A 285 -8.13 23.39 -8.55
C CYS A 285 -9.09 24.30 -9.34
N TYR A 286 -9.94 25.07 -8.69
CA TYR A 286 -10.88 25.95 -9.38
C TYR A 286 -10.56 27.43 -9.17
N GLY A 287 -9.29 27.83 -9.34
CA GLY A 287 -9.02 29.13 -9.89
C GLY A 287 -9.46 29.09 -11.37
N GLU A 288 -10.21 30.06 -11.82
CA GLU A 288 -10.52 30.23 -13.25
C GLU A 288 -9.23 30.00 -14.03
N PHE A 289 -9.25 29.08 -15.02
CA PHE A 289 -8.19 29.05 -16.01
C PHE A 289 -8.02 30.48 -16.48
N PRO A 290 -6.83 31.09 -16.45
CA PRO A 290 -6.66 32.43 -16.94
C PRO A 290 -7.20 32.44 -18.38
N GLN A 291 -8.37 33.04 -18.56
CA GLN A 291 -8.84 33.34 -19.90
C GLN A 291 -7.78 34.27 -20.46
N GLU A 292 -7.05 33.75 -21.46
CA GLU A 292 -5.98 34.49 -22.15
C GLU A 292 -4.77 34.84 -21.28
N THR A 293 -3.92 33.86 -21.00
CA THR A 293 -2.50 34.19 -21.03
C THR A 293 -2.22 34.61 -22.49
N SER A 294 -2.17 35.94 -22.70
CA SER A 294 -1.47 36.48 -23.87
C SER A 294 -0.27 35.60 -24.13
N ALA A 295 -0.22 35.02 -25.33
CA ALA A 295 0.85 34.11 -25.73
C ALA A 295 2.16 34.60 -25.13
N ARG A 296 2.62 33.95 -24.06
CA ARG A 296 3.98 34.17 -23.56
C ARG A 296 4.83 33.80 -24.75
N SER A 297 5.40 34.82 -25.38
CA SER A 297 6.30 34.62 -26.49
C SER A 297 7.32 33.59 -26.04
N PHE A 298 7.47 32.51 -26.76
CA PHE A 298 8.46 31.43 -26.52
C PHE A 298 9.92 31.96 -26.54
N ASP A 299 10.11 33.27 -26.43
CA ASP A 299 11.42 33.94 -26.48
C ASP A 299 12.24 33.86 -25.18
N THR A 300 11.70 33.24 -24.12
CA THR A 300 12.38 33.25 -22.80
C THR A 300 13.18 31.98 -22.48
N PHE A 301 13.07 30.93 -23.25
CA PHE A 301 13.92 29.75 -23.11
C PHE A 301 15.05 29.75 -24.13
N GLY A 302 16.11 30.45 -23.83
CA GLY A 302 17.36 30.31 -24.59
C GLY A 302 18.19 31.60 -24.55
N LYS A 303 19.32 31.55 -23.89
CA LYS A 303 20.45 32.45 -24.17
C LYS A 303 20.56 32.63 -25.68
N LYS A 304 20.53 33.90 -26.14
CA LYS A 304 20.69 34.28 -27.54
C LYS A 304 21.83 33.48 -28.22
N LYS A 305 21.55 32.27 -28.70
CA LYS A 305 22.34 31.66 -29.74
C LYS A 305 22.03 32.42 -31.02
N LYS A 306 23.06 33.05 -31.63
CA LYS A 306 22.98 33.73 -32.90
C LYS A 306 22.03 33.00 -33.84
N GLN A 307 20.96 33.69 -34.27
CA GLN A 307 20.01 33.17 -35.28
C GLN A 307 20.82 32.75 -36.51
N LYS A 308 21.06 31.40 -36.62
CA LYS A 308 21.41 30.85 -37.91
C LYS A 308 20.18 31.08 -38.78
N LYS A 309 20.36 31.77 -39.94
CA LYS A 309 19.31 31.94 -40.96
C LYS A 309 18.46 30.67 -41.07
N GLN A 310 17.16 30.76 -40.76
CA GLN A 310 16.23 29.69 -41.01
C GLN A 310 16.35 29.31 -42.49
N LYS A 311 16.92 28.16 -42.78
CA LYS A 311 16.83 27.54 -44.12
C LYS A 311 15.33 27.35 -44.36
N ASN A 312 14.84 27.80 -45.53
CA ASN A 312 13.49 27.50 -45.95
C ASN A 312 13.37 25.96 -46.10
N LEU A 313 12.82 25.32 -45.05
CA LEU A 313 12.60 23.89 -45.01
C LEU A 313 11.51 23.52 -46.03
N THR A 314 11.81 22.57 -46.92
CA THR A 314 10.79 21.95 -47.76
C THR A 314 9.80 21.16 -46.95
N ALA A 315 8.63 20.83 -47.52
CA ALA A 315 7.67 19.95 -46.87
C ALA A 315 8.29 18.59 -46.51
N TRP A 316 9.20 18.08 -47.33
CA TRP A 316 9.92 16.82 -47.10
C TRP A 316 10.91 16.93 -45.95
N ASP A 317 11.67 18.01 -45.84
CA ASP A 317 12.57 18.25 -44.70
C ASP A 317 11.81 18.27 -43.39
N ARG A 318 10.62 18.86 -43.35
CA ARG A 318 9.74 18.86 -42.15
C ARG A 318 9.28 17.45 -41.79
N VAL A 319 8.94 16.62 -42.78
CA VAL A 319 8.59 15.19 -42.59
C VAL A 319 9.77 14.42 -42.02
N GLN A 320 10.97 14.63 -42.56
CA GLN A 320 12.20 13.97 -42.09
C GLN A 320 12.52 14.37 -40.64
N ILE A 321 12.43 15.67 -40.28
CA ILE A 321 12.62 16.14 -38.93
C ILE A 321 11.58 15.56 -38.00
N ALA A 322 10.29 15.52 -38.39
CA ALA A 322 9.22 14.98 -37.58
C ALA A 322 9.37 13.45 -37.34
N ARG A 323 10.06 12.76 -38.22
CA ARG A 323 10.32 11.30 -38.12
C ARG A 323 11.72 10.96 -37.63
N SER A 324 12.54 11.93 -37.29
CA SER A 324 13.90 11.70 -36.78
C SER A 324 13.86 10.83 -35.54
N SER A 325 14.80 9.91 -35.39
CA SER A 325 15.05 9.11 -34.19
C SER A 325 15.50 9.99 -33.00
N ASP A 326 16.13 11.13 -33.30
CA ASP A 326 16.65 12.07 -32.29
C ASP A 326 15.57 12.99 -31.70
N ARG A 327 14.33 12.81 -32.12
CA ARG A 327 13.21 13.57 -31.60
C ARG A 327 12.86 13.08 -30.20
N PRO A 328 12.64 13.98 -29.21
CA PRO A 328 12.27 13.58 -27.86
C PRO A 328 11.06 12.66 -27.83
N SER A 329 11.09 11.67 -26.96
CA SER A 329 10.00 10.76 -26.65
C SER A 329 8.93 11.45 -25.80
N ALA A 330 7.76 10.82 -25.68
CA ALA A 330 6.71 11.30 -24.78
C ALA A 330 7.19 11.41 -23.32
N ALA A 331 7.98 10.45 -22.85
CA ALA A 331 8.53 10.46 -21.49
C ALA A 331 9.44 11.68 -21.27
N GLU A 332 10.35 11.99 -22.22
CA GLU A 332 11.25 13.15 -22.12
C GLU A 332 10.48 14.49 -22.14
N TYR A 333 9.35 14.55 -22.87
CA TYR A 333 8.46 15.72 -22.81
C TYR A 333 7.77 15.83 -21.47
N ILE A 334 7.32 14.71 -20.89
CA ILE A 334 6.66 14.71 -19.58
C ILE A 334 7.64 15.18 -18.50
N ASP A 335 8.86 14.65 -18.48
CA ASP A 335 9.91 15.05 -17.53
C ASP A 335 10.33 16.52 -17.67
N ALA A 336 10.23 17.08 -18.88
CA ALA A 336 10.62 18.46 -19.13
C ALA A 336 9.52 19.50 -18.86
N ILE A 337 8.26 19.09 -18.88
CA ILE A 337 7.10 20.00 -18.84
C ILE A 337 6.40 19.98 -17.49
N PHE A 338 6.30 18.79 -16.88
CA PHE A 338 5.48 18.58 -15.70
C PHE A 338 6.32 18.37 -14.44
N ASP A 339 5.78 18.79 -13.30
CA ASP A 339 6.30 18.49 -11.98
C ASP A 339 5.50 17.34 -11.37
N ASP A 340 6.11 16.62 -10.41
CA ASP A 340 5.43 15.57 -9.60
C ASP A 340 4.70 14.49 -10.44
N PHE A 341 5.22 14.11 -11.63
CA PHE A 341 4.57 13.09 -12.45
C PHE A 341 4.54 11.73 -11.75
N MET A 342 3.36 11.15 -11.65
CA MET A 342 3.11 9.80 -11.14
C MET A 342 2.43 8.96 -12.20
N GLU A 343 3.13 7.95 -12.71
CA GLU A 343 2.60 7.00 -13.71
C GLU A 343 1.65 6.00 -13.04
N PHE A 344 0.54 5.69 -13.71
CA PHE A 344 -0.42 4.66 -13.32
C PHE A 344 -0.57 3.61 -14.41
N HIS A 345 -0.65 2.33 -13.99
CA HIS A 345 -0.64 1.17 -14.89
C HIS A 345 -1.96 0.39 -14.93
N GLY A 346 -2.84 0.60 -13.98
CA GLY A 346 -4.03 -0.23 -13.74
C GLY A 346 -5.21 0.09 -14.65
N ASP A 347 -5.21 -0.38 -15.90
CA ASP A 347 -6.35 -0.25 -16.80
C ASP A 347 -7.53 -1.17 -16.48
N ARG A 348 -7.34 -2.13 -15.55
CA ARG A 348 -8.30 -3.21 -15.20
C ARG A 348 -8.69 -4.09 -16.39
N GLY A 349 -7.90 -4.04 -17.46
CA GLY A 349 -8.08 -4.81 -18.69
C GLY A 349 -7.36 -6.14 -18.67
N VAL A 350 -6.55 -6.39 -19.71
CA VAL A 350 -5.86 -7.66 -19.90
C VAL A 350 -4.38 -7.59 -19.58
N ARG A 351 -3.74 -6.47 -19.91
CA ARG A 351 -2.30 -6.28 -19.78
C ARG A 351 -1.95 -4.79 -19.86
N ASP A 352 -0.86 -4.41 -19.21
CA ASP A 352 -0.27 -3.07 -19.37
C ASP A 352 0.24 -2.86 -20.81
N ASP A 353 0.02 -1.68 -21.39
CA ASP A 353 0.46 -1.31 -22.73
C ASP A 353 1.60 -0.31 -22.69
N ASN A 354 2.81 -0.80 -22.95
CA ASN A 354 4.02 0.01 -22.98
C ASN A 354 4.05 1.11 -24.06
N ALA A 355 3.08 1.13 -24.99
CA ALA A 355 2.96 2.18 -26.00
C ALA A 355 2.35 3.46 -25.43
N ILE A 356 1.74 3.40 -24.25
CA ILE A 356 1.14 4.54 -23.58
C ILE A 356 1.84 4.78 -22.24
N ILE A 357 2.07 6.04 -21.89
CA ILE A 357 2.44 6.49 -20.56
C ILE A 357 1.31 7.40 -20.08
N GLY A 358 0.70 7.06 -18.95
CA GLY A 358 -0.42 7.81 -18.39
C GLY A 358 -0.27 8.00 -16.89
N GLY A 359 -0.76 9.13 -16.40
CA GLY A 359 -0.66 9.42 -14.97
C GLY A 359 -1.19 10.79 -14.61
N ILE A 360 -0.87 11.21 -13.41
CA ILE A 360 -1.19 12.54 -12.89
C ILE A 360 0.10 13.31 -12.61
N ALA A 361 0.06 14.62 -12.80
CA ALA A 361 1.20 15.50 -12.61
C ALA A 361 0.74 16.89 -12.17
N THR A 362 1.68 17.79 -11.93
CA THR A 362 1.39 19.21 -11.81
C THR A 362 1.95 19.98 -13.01
N LEU A 363 1.18 20.95 -13.49
CA LEU A 363 1.61 21.94 -14.47
C LEU A 363 1.37 23.32 -13.88
N ASP A 364 2.44 24.09 -13.66
CA ASP A 364 2.37 25.38 -12.96
C ASP A 364 1.61 25.30 -11.61
N GLY A 365 1.80 24.21 -10.87
CA GLY A 365 1.13 23.96 -9.59
C GLY A 365 -0.32 23.47 -9.66
N GLN A 366 -0.87 23.30 -10.87
CA GLN A 366 -2.23 22.77 -11.09
C GLN A 366 -2.15 21.26 -11.39
N PRO A 367 -2.98 20.42 -10.75
CA PRO A 367 -3.04 19.00 -11.07
C PRO A 367 -3.64 18.77 -12.45
N VAL A 368 -3.01 17.91 -13.23
CA VAL A 368 -3.43 17.54 -14.59
C VAL A 368 -3.29 16.05 -14.80
N THR A 369 -4.16 15.48 -15.63
CA THR A 369 -3.98 14.14 -16.17
C THR A 369 -3.11 14.23 -17.42
N VAL A 370 -2.05 13.43 -17.48
CA VAL A 370 -1.10 13.40 -18.58
C VAL A 370 -1.20 12.06 -19.30
N ILE A 371 -1.33 12.09 -20.62
CA ILE A 371 -1.32 10.91 -21.47
C ILE A 371 -0.32 11.14 -22.61
N GLY A 372 0.66 10.27 -22.70
CA GLY A 372 1.67 10.28 -23.77
C GLY A 372 1.68 8.97 -24.55
N ILE A 373 1.83 9.08 -25.89
CA ILE A 373 2.03 7.91 -26.74
C ILE A 373 3.54 7.75 -26.97
N ARG A 374 4.08 6.59 -26.59
CA ARG A 374 5.49 6.23 -26.79
C ARG A 374 5.67 5.67 -28.19
N LYS A 375 6.60 6.23 -28.94
CA LYS A 375 7.10 5.61 -30.16
C LYS A 375 8.17 4.59 -29.78
N GLY A 376 8.02 3.34 -30.20
CA GLY A 376 9.04 2.32 -29.97
C GLY A 376 10.38 2.70 -30.62
N HIS A 377 11.46 2.31 -29.99
CA HIS A 377 12.81 2.37 -30.56
C HIS A 377 13.06 1.08 -31.38
N THR A 378 12.55 1.02 -32.58
CA THR A 378 12.90 -0.04 -33.56
C THR A 378 13.62 0.57 -34.75
#